data_14b3184551ae637022b248546bede459
#
_entry.id   14b3184551ae637022b248546bede459
#
_cell.length_a   1.000
_cell.length_b   1.000
_cell.length_c   1.000
_cell.angle_alpha   90.00
_cell.angle_beta   90.00
_cell.angle_gamma   90.00
#
_symmetry.space_group_name_H-M   'P 1'
#
loop_
_entity.id
_entity.type
_entity.pdbx_description
1 polymer ?
#
loop_
_entity_poly.entity_id
_entity_poly.type
_entity_poly.pdbx_seq_one_letter_code
_entity_poly.pdbx_strand_id
1 'polypeptide(L)'
;MTPYSYETSGRNRKTLVALVVVWALIIIAVMTIDASLWLAGLIGLCTLPALYDLIVGRRSGVDIGPDRLRWFAGKRTGEITWDKISHMRLDTRLDFSVRASAVLVSGRKVRLPLEATPHADAFEEELKARNIKVERHHFSLLG
;
A
#
# COMPACT_ATOMS: atom_id res chain seq x y z
N MET A 1 -13.67 -21.13 -8.15
CA MET A 1 -13.41 -19.99 -7.25
C MET A 1 -13.37 -18.69 -8.02
N THR A 2 -14.06 -17.69 -7.53
CA THR A 2 -13.96 -16.36 -8.10
C THR A 2 -12.59 -15.77 -7.80
N PRO A 3 -11.89 -15.16 -8.76
CA PRO A 3 -10.63 -14.50 -8.50
C PRO A 3 -10.84 -13.31 -7.56
N TYR A 4 -9.95 -13.16 -6.59
CA TYR A 4 -9.95 -12.00 -5.69
C TYR A 4 -9.04 -10.93 -6.27
N SER A 5 -9.55 -9.72 -6.36
CA SER A 5 -8.80 -8.58 -6.86
C SER A 5 -8.89 -7.43 -5.86
N TYR A 6 -7.75 -6.88 -5.48
CA TYR A 6 -7.64 -5.69 -4.66
C TYR A 6 -6.89 -4.63 -5.44
N GLU A 7 -7.45 -3.45 -5.51
CA GLU A 7 -6.83 -2.32 -6.20
C GLU A 7 -6.97 -1.06 -5.36
N THR A 8 -5.90 -0.29 -5.27
CA THR A 8 -5.89 1.03 -4.65
C THR A 8 -5.27 2.03 -5.62
N SER A 9 -5.70 3.28 -5.51
CA SER A 9 -5.22 4.36 -6.38
C SER A 9 -4.74 5.54 -5.55
N GLY A 10 -3.69 6.21 -6.02
CA GLY A 10 -3.23 7.47 -5.46
C GLY A 10 -4.27 8.60 -5.55
N ARG A 11 -5.25 8.46 -6.43
CA ARG A 11 -6.41 9.36 -6.52
C ARG A 11 -7.45 9.02 -5.47
N ASN A 12 -7.06 9.04 -4.22
CA ASN A 12 -7.97 8.76 -3.13
C ASN A 12 -8.74 10.02 -2.75
N ARG A 13 -10.05 9.88 -2.56
CA ARG A 13 -10.93 10.96 -2.10
C ARG A 13 -10.45 11.55 -0.77
N LYS A 14 -9.93 10.72 0.11
CA LYS A 14 -9.36 11.17 1.39
C LYS A 14 -8.14 12.08 1.19
N THR A 15 -7.25 11.75 0.26
CA THR A 15 -6.10 12.58 -0.07
C THR A 15 -6.53 13.92 -0.65
N LEU A 16 -7.52 13.92 -1.54
CA LEU A 16 -8.08 15.15 -2.11
C LEU A 16 -8.64 16.07 -1.02
N VAL A 17 -9.45 15.51 -0.11
CA VAL A 17 -10.05 16.28 1.00
C VAL A 17 -8.95 16.82 1.92
N ALA A 18 -7.95 16.01 2.25
CA ALA A 18 -6.82 16.43 3.10
C ALA A 18 -6.05 17.60 2.46
N LEU A 19 -5.77 17.53 1.15
CA LEU A 19 -5.09 18.61 0.43
C LEU A 19 -5.92 19.90 0.43
N VAL A 20 -7.22 19.80 0.16
CA VAL A 20 -8.12 20.97 0.16
C VAL A 20 -8.15 21.62 1.54
N VAL A 21 -8.23 20.82 2.62
CA VAL A 21 -8.24 21.34 4.00
C VAL A 21 -6.91 22.03 4.33
N VAL A 22 -5.78 21.43 3.99
CA VAL A 22 -4.45 22.01 4.26
C VAL A 22 -4.29 23.34 3.53
N TRP A 23 -4.63 23.40 2.26
CA TRP A 23 -4.55 24.64 1.48
C TRP A 23 -5.50 25.72 1.98
N ALA A 24 -6.71 25.36 2.39
CA ALA A 24 -7.65 26.29 3.00
C ALA A 24 -7.10 26.89 4.30
N LEU A 25 -6.49 26.06 5.15
CA LEU A 25 -5.85 26.51 6.38
C LEU A 25 -4.68 27.45 6.11
N ILE A 26 -3.86 27.18 5.09
CA ILE A 26 -2.76 28.06 4.70
C ILE A 26 -3.28 29.42 4.27
N ILE A 27 -4.31 29.46 3.43
CA ILE A 27 -4.91 30.71 2.94
C ILE A 27 -5.48 31.50 4.12
N ILE A 28 -6.22 30.86 5.02
CA ILE A 28 -6.79 31.50 6.20
C ILE A 28 -5.68 32.06 7.09
N ALA A 29 -4.61 31.32 7.32
CA ALA A 29 -3.48 31.76 8.14
C ALA A 29 -2.79 32.99 7.54
N VAL A 30 -2.58 33.02 6.23
CA VAL A 30 -1.99 34.16 5.54
C VAL A 30 -2.88 35.41 5.65
N MET A 31 -4.20 35.26 5.54
CA MET A 31 -5.13 36.35 5.56
C MET A 31 -5.42 36.89 6.96
N THR A 32 -5.41 36.05 7.99
CA THR A 32 -5.81 36.43 9.35
C THR A 32 -4.66 36.77 10.29
N ILE A 33 -3.55 36.04 10.17
CA ILE A 33 -2.41 36.17 11.07
C ILE A 33 -1.21 36.87 10.39
N ASP A 34 -1.40 37.24 9.14
CA ASP A 34 -0.35 37.84 8.30
C ASP A 34 0.90 36.96 8.25
N ALA A 35 0.66 35.64 8.10
CA ALA A 35 1.73 34.64 8.07
C ALA A 35 2.70 34.91 6.92
N SER A 36 3.97 34.65 7.17
CA SER A 36 5.03 34.83 6.18
C SER A 36 4.79 34.01 4.90
N LEU A 37 4.82 34.66 3.74
CA LEU A 37 4.61 34.03 2.45
C LEU A 37 5.60 32.91 2.15
N TRP A 38 6.85 33.06 2.63
CA TRP A 38 7.84 32.03 2.42
C TRP A 38 7.55 30.76 3.24
N LEU A 39 6.99 30.92 4.45
CA LEU A 39 6.58 29.80 5.29
C LEU A 39 5.38 29.07 4.65
N ALA A 40 4.41 29.82 4.13
CA ALA A 40 3.30 29.23 3.38
C ALA A 40 3.78 28.49 2.15
N GLY A 41 4.76 29.04 1.43
CA GLY A 41 5.42 28.40 0.30
C GLY A 41 6.13 27.10 0.68
N LEU A 42 6.81 27.08 1.83
CA LEU A 42 7.48 25.89 2.32
C LEU A 42 6.50 24.74 2.64
N ILE A 43 5.41 25.08 3.33
CA ILE A 43 4.35 24.11 3.63
C ILE A 43 3.69 23.62 2.35
N GLY A 44 3.42 24.53 1.40
CA GLY A 44 2.90 24.18 0.09
C GLY A 44 3.82 23.24 -0.69
N LEU A 45 5.13 23.46 -0.60
CA LEU A 45 6.13 22.58 -1.22
C LEU A 45 6.07 21.15 -0.65
N CYS A 46 5.80 21.02 0.65
CA CYS A 46 5.65 19.71 1.29
C CYS A 46 4.43 18.93 0.80
N THR A 47 3.44 19.60 0.19
CA THR A 47 2.26 18.96 -0.37
C THR A 47 2.45 18.47 -1.81
N LEU A 48 3.56 18.84 -2.47
CA LEU A 48 3.82 18.46 -3.86
C LEU A 48 3.83 16.96 -4.12
N PRO A 49 4.45 16.11 -3.27
CA PRO A 49 4.40 14.66 -3.49
C PRO A 49 2.97 14.11 -3.50
N ALA A 50 2.12 14.58 -2.59
CA ALA A 50 0.73 14.17 -2.53
C ALA A 50 -0.06 14.66 -3.75
N LEU A 51 0.20 15.88 -4.20
CA LEU A 51 -0.40 16.43 -5.41
C LEU A 51 0.03 15.65 -6.65
N TYR A 52 1.30 15.28 -6.71
CA TYR A 52 1.83 14.45 -7.79
C TYR A 52 1.10 13.10 -7.86
N ASP A 53 0.95 12.43 -6.73
CA ASP A 53 0.24 11.14 -6.66
C ASP A 53 -1.21 11.27 -7.06
N LEU A 54 -1.84 12.39 -6.72
CA LEU A 54 -3.22 12.67 -7.09
C LEU A 54 -3.38 12.89 -8.60
N ILE A 55 -2.43 13.60 -9.22
CA ILE A 55 -2.45 13.88 -10.68
C ILE A 55 -2.15 12.62 -11.48
N VAL A 56 -1.10 11.90 -11.10
CA VAL A 56 -0.65 10.69 -11.82
C VAL A 56 -1.64 9.55 -11.60
N GLY A 57 -2.25 9.45 -10.43
CA GLY A 57 -3.26 8.44 -10.12
C GLY A 57 -2.70 7.03 -10.24
N ARG A 58 -1.51 6.77 -9.66
CA ARG A 58 -0.89 5.45 -9.68
C ARG A 58 -1.81 4.41 -9.08
N ARG A 59 -1.97 3.32 -9.79
CA ARG A 59 -2.75 2.17 -9.33
C ARG A 59 -1.82 1.11 -8.80
N SER A 60 -2.23 0.50 -7.69
CA SER A 60 -1.53 -0.62 -7.08
C SER A 60 -2.56 -1.66 -6.66
N GLY A 61 -2.21 -2.92 -6.74
CA GLY A 61 -3.13 -3.95 -6.36
C GLY A 61 -2.54 -5.35 -6.42
N VAL A 62 -3.34 -6.31 -6.00
CA VAL A 62 -3.01 -7.74 -6.05
C VAL A 62 -4.22 -8.52 -6.57
N ASP A 63 -3.95 -9.47 -7.46
CA ASP A 63 -4.95 -10.41 -7.98
C ASP A 63 -4.57 -11.81 -7.51
N ILE A 64 -5.49 -12.46 -6.80
CA ILE A 64 -5.36 -13.85 -6.40
C ILE A 64 -6.15 -14.68 -7.40
N GLY A 65 -5.44 -15.23 -8.38
CA GLY A 65 -6.04 -16.09 -9.41
C GLY A 65 -6.05 -17.56 -9.01
N PRO A 66 -6.69 -18.42 -9.82
CA PRO A 66 -6.76 -19.86 -9.54
C PRO A 66 -5.41 -20.57 -9.67
N ASP A 67 -4.52 -20.07 -10.51
CA ASP A 67 -3.23 -20.70 -10.83
C ASP A 67 -2.01 -19.85 -10.45
N ARG A 68 -2.19 -18.53 -10.21
CA ARG A 68 -1.11 -17.61 -9.95
C ARG A 68 -1.49 -16.45 -9.03
N LEU A 69 -0.48 -15.90 -8.40
CA LEU A 69 -0.56 -14.63 -7.68
C LEU A 69 0.07 -13.55 -8.57
N ARG A 70 -0.66 -12.47 -8.79
CA ARG A 70 -0.20 -11.33 -9.59
C ARG A 70 -0.32 -10.05 -8.76
N TRP A 71 0.65 -9.17 -8.87
CA TRP A 71 0.59 -7.85 -8.22
C TRP A 71 1.13 -6.78 -9.15
N PHE A 72 0.72 -5.54 -8.89
CA PHE A 72 1.22 -4.39 -9.62
C PHE A 72 1.28 -3.17 -8.70
N ALA A 73 2.26 -2.30 -8.96
CA ALA A 73 2.42 -1.02 -8.27
C ALA A 73 2.96 0.00 -9.28
N GLY A 74 2.06 0.81 -9.83
CA GLY A 74 2.38 1.71 -10.93
C GLY A 74 2.80 0.92 -12.18
N LYS A 75 4.06 1.11 -12.61
CA LYS A 75 4.62 0.39 -13.75
C LYS A 75 5.27 -0.94 -13.38
N ARG A 76 5.41 -1.22 -12.09
CA ARG A 76 6.00 -2.48 -11.63
C ARG A 76 4.93 -3.55 -11.56
N THR A 77 5.20 -4.68 -12.17
CA THR A 77 4.31 -5.85 -12.14
C THR A 77 5.11 -7.09 -11.80
N GLY A 78 4.44 -8.05 -11.16
CA GLY A 78 5.04 -9.34 -10.86
C GLY A 78 3.98 -10.41 -10.82
N GLU A 79 4.35 -11.65 -11.12
CA GLU A 79 3.45 -12.79 -10.99
C GLU A 79 4.25 -14.04 -10.64
N ILE A 80 3.63 -14.91 -9.84
CA ILE A 80 4.21 -16.18 -9.44
C ILE A 80 3.08 -17.22 -9.43
N THR A 81 3.31 -18.37 -10.03
CA THR A 81 2.37 -19.48 -9.98
C THR A 81 2.37 -20.13 -8.59
N TRP A 82 1.20 -20.59 -8.13
CA TRP A 82 1.05 -21.15 -6.79
C TRP A 82 1.90 -22.38 -6.52
N ASP A 83 2.22 -23.16 -7.54
CA ASP A 83 3.08 -24.33 -7.44
C ASP A 83 4.51 -24.00 -7.02
N LYS A 84 4.97 -22.76 -7.29
CA LYS A 84 6.30 -22.28 -6.89
C LYS A 84 6.32 -21.67 -5.50
N ILE A 85 5.16 -21.38 -4.91
CA ILE A 85 5.03 -20.75 -3.60
C ILE A 85 4.87 -21.83 -2.53
N SER A 86 5.78 -21.85 -1.55
CA SER A 86 5.68 -22.74 -0.39
C SER A 86 4.59 -22.24 0.56
N HIS A 87 4.66 -20.97 0.91
CA HIS A 87 3.67 -20.32 1.77
C HIS A 87 3.76 -18.80 1.61
N MET A 88 2.73 -18.09 2.10
CA MET A 88 2.74 -16.65 2.22
C MET A 88 3.12 -16.26 3.64
N ARG A 89 3.91 -15.21 3.79
CA ARG A 89 4.35 -14.70 5.08
C ARG A 89 3.87 -13.27 5.26
N LEU A 90 3.22 -13.00 6.38
CA LEU A 90 2.73 -11.68 6.76
C LEU A 90 3.49 -11.22 8.01
N ASP A 91 4.36 -10.23 7.85
CA ASP A 91 5.17 -9.68 8.93
C ASP A 91 4.62 -8.34 9.40
N THR A 92 4.28 -8.24 10.68
CA THR A 92 3.88 -6.97 11.29
C THR A 92 5.13 -6.19 11.67
N ARG A 93 5.19 -4.93 11.20
CA ARG A 93 6.32 -4.03 11.45
C ARG A 93 6.08 -3.13 12.66
N LEU A 94 7.11 -2.38 13.03
CA LEU A 94 7.09 -1.43 14.15
C LEU A 94 6.00 -0.35 14.03
N ASP A 95 5.69 0.06 12.82
CA ASP A 95 4.66 1.05 12.51
C ASP A 95 3.26 0.43 12.35
N PHE A 96 3.11 -0.82 12.77
CA PHE A 96 1.89 -1.62 12.65
C PHE A 96 1.47 -1.97 11.21
N SER A 97 2.26 -1.59 10.22
CA SER A 97 2.03 -2.04 8.85
C SER A 97 2.39 -3.53 8.70
N VAL A 98 1.69 -4.22 7.82
CA VAL A 98 1.94 -5.64 7.55
C VAL A 98 2.53 -5.79 6.16
N ARG A 99 3.70 -6.42 6.10
CA ARG A 99 4.38 -6.70 4.84
C ARG A 99 4.10 -8.14 4.41
N ALA A 100 3.56 -8.29 3.21
CA ALA A 100 3.34 -9.60 2.61
C ALA A 100 4.56 -10.03 1.80
N SER A 101 4.94 -11.28 1.92
CA SER A 101 6.03 -11.90 1.15
C SER A 101 5.60 -13.28 0.71
N ALA A 102 5.93 -13.64 -0.53
CA ALA A 102 5.78 -15.00 -1.02
C ALA A 102 7.10 -15.76 -0.80
N VAL A 103 7.05 -16.82 0.00
CA VAL A 103 8.20 -17.68 0.21
C VAL A 103 8.13 -18.82 -0.79
N LEU A 104 9.12 -18.88 -1.68
CA LEU A 104 9.16 -19.87 -2.75
C LEU A 104 9.67 -21.22 -2.22
N VAL A 105 9.31 -22.29 -2.92
CA VAL A 105 9.81 -23.64 -2.63
C VAL A 105 11.35 -23.69 -2.65
N SER A 106 11.98 -22.85 -3.48
CA SER A 106 13.43 -22.70 -3.52
C SER A 106 14.05 -22.03 -2.29
N GLY A 107 13.23 -21.47 -1.39
CA GLY A 107 13.68 -20.71 -0.22
C GLY A 107 13.79 -19.21 -0.44
N ARG A 108 13.66 -18.76 -1.67
CA ARG A 108 13.69 -17.34 -2.02
C ARG A 108 12.41 -16.63 -1.56
N LYS A 109 12.56 -15.42 -1.03
CA LYS A 109 11.43 -14.56 -0.67
C LYS A 109 11.21 -13.48 -1.72
N VAL A 110 9.97 -13.33 -2.15
CA VAL A 110 9.55 -12.22 -3.02
C VAL A 110 8.61 -11.33 -2.22
N ARG A 111 9.02 -10.10 -1.98
CA ARG A 111 8.22 -9.12 -1.23
C ARG A 111 7.21 -8.45 -2.16
N LEU A 112 5.96 -8.39 -1.72
CA LEU A 112 4.95 -7.62 -2.42
C LEU A 112 5.06 -6.15 -2.04
N PRO A 113 4.79 -5.21 -2.97
CA PRO A 113 4.73 -3.79 -2.64
C PRO A 113 3.66 -3.54 -1.56
N LEU A 114 3.97 -2.68 -0.58
CA LEU A 114 3.04 -2.36 0.49
C LEU A 114 1.74 -1.75 -0.06
N GLU A 115 1.86 -0.92 -1.08
CA GLU A 115 0.71 -0.27 -1.73
C GLU A 115 -0.23 -1.28 -2.42
N ALA A 116 0.30 -2.41 -2.87
CA ALA A 116 -0.46 -3.47 -3.52
C ALA A 116 -1.06 -4.47 -2.53
N THR A 117 -0.68 -4.39 -1.26
CA THR A 117 -1.13 -5.34 -0.23
C THR A 117 -2.44 -4.86 0.38
N PRO A 118 -3.52 -5.68 0.36
CA PRO A 118 -4.76 -5.36 1.06
C PRO A 118 -4.58 -5.45 2.58
N HIS A 119 -5.62 -5.09 3.32
CA HIS A 119 -5.60 -5.23 4.78
C HIS A 119 -5.24 -6.67 5.17
N ALA A 120 -4.35 -6.81 6.17
CA ALA A 120 -3.76 -8.10 6.52
C ALA A 120 -4.80 -9.19 6.81
N ASP A 121 -5.83 -8.86 7.57
CA ASP A 121 -6.86 -9.82 7.95
C ASP A 121 -7.67 -10.31 6.75
N ALA A 122 -8.06 -9.40 5.86
CA ALA A 122 -8.78 -9.74 4.64
C ALA A 122 -7.90 -10.56 3.69
N PHE A 123 -6.64 -10.21 3.57
CA PHE A 123 -5.69 -10.92 2.72
C PHE A 123 -5.43 -12.34 3.23
N GLU A 124 -5.23 -12.49 4.54
CA GLU A 124 -5.06 -13.80 5.18
C GLU A 124 -6.29 -14.68 4.99
N GLU A 125 -7.48 -14.13 5.20
CA GLU A 125 -8.74 -14.85 5.03
C GLU A 125 -8.92 -15.37 3.60
N GLU A 126 -8.65 -14.53 2.59
CA GLU A 126 -8.73 -14.91 1.19
C GLU A 126 -7.72 -16.01 0.82
N LEU A 127 -6.50 -15.94 1.36
CA LEU A 127 -5.49 -16.95 1.12
C LEU A 127 -5.87 -18.29 1.77
N LYS A 128 -6.40 -18.27 3.00
CA LYS A 128 -6.87 -19.47 3.69
C LYS A 128 -8.05 -20.11 2.98
N ALA A 129 -8.98 -19.31 2.46
CA ALA A 129 -10.12 -19.81 1.69
C ALA A 129 -9.70 -20.57 0.43
N ARG A 130 -8.49 -20.31 -0.06
CA ARG A 130 -7.91 -21.00 -1.23
C ARG A 130 -6.93 -22.09 -0.86
N ASN A 131 -6.90 -22.51 0.41
CA ASN A 131 -5.99 -23.53 0.95
C ASN A 131 -4.51 -23.18 0.79
N ILE A 132 -4.19 -21.90 0.79
CA ILE A 132 -2.80 -21.42 0.74
C ILE A 132 -2.31 -21.25 2.17
N LYS A 133 -1.16 -21.85 2.48
CA LYS A 133 -0.54 -21.75 3.80
C LYS A 133 -0.09 -20.30 4.05
N VAL A 134 -0.50 -19.74 5.20
CA VAL A 134 -0.13 -18.39 5.62
C VAL A 134 0.58 -18.47 6.96
N GLU A 135 1.77 -17.88 7.04
CA GLU A 135 2.48 -17.67 8.29
C GLU A 135 2.39 -16.20 8.67
N ARG A 136 1.92 -15.92 9.88
CA ARG A 136 1.81 -14.57 10.39
C ARG A 136 2.81 -14.37 11.53
N HIS A 137 3.70 -13.40 11.33
CA HIS A 137 4.72 -13.05 12.32
C HIS A 137 4.38 -11.71 12.95
N HIS A 138 4.20 -11.73 14.26
CA HIS A 138 3.99 -10.51 15.02
C HIS A 138 5.34 -9.85 15.32
N PHE A 139 5.29 -8.55 15.56
CA PHE A 139 6.45 -7.78 15.94
C PHE A 139 7.15 -8.40 17.17
N SER A 140 8.46 -8.59 17.06
CA SER A 140 9.30 -9.04 18.16
C SER A 140 10.51 -8.10 18.29
N LEU A 141 10.73 -7.61 19.50
CA LEU A 141 11.92 -6.80 19.83
C LEU A 141 13.22 -7.64 19.86
N LEU A 142 13.07 -8.94 19.95
CA LEU A 142 14.20 -9.85 20.16
C LEU A 142 14.55 -10.73 18.93
N GLY A 143 13.97 -10.41 17.75
CA GLY A 143 14.26 -11.26 16.64
C GLY A 143 13.85 -11.06 15.38
#